data_40f5a727e7acc23b88df6986cd6a106e
#
_entry.id   40f5a727e7acc23b88df6986cd6a106e
#
_cell.length_a   1.000
_cell.length_b   1.000
_cell.length_c   1.000
_cell.angle_alpha   90.00
_cell.angle_beta   90.00
_cell.angle_gamma   90.00
#
_symmetry.space_group_name_H-M   'P 1'
#
loop_
_entity.id
_entity.type
_entity.pdbx_description
1 polymer ?
#
loop_
_entity_poly.entity_id
_entity_poly.type
_entity_poly.pdbx_seq_one_letter_code
_entity_poly.pdbx_strand_id
1 'polypeptide(L)'
;MENNYLIIGSGLFGAVFAHEAAKHGNKVTVIEKRDHIAGNIYTKEVDGIQVHQYGAHIFHTSNKEVWNYVQQFAEFNRYTNSPVANYKG
;
A
#
# COMPACT_ATOMS: atom_id res chain seq x y z
N MET A 1 5.13 -27.68 -5.83
CA MET A 1 4.01 -28.08 -4.97
C MET A 1 3.19 -26.85 -4.62
N GLU A 2 1.89 -26.89 -4.84
CA GLU A 2 1.00 -25.80 -4.53
C GLU A 2 0.67 -25.78 -3.04
N ASN A 3 0.81 -24.62 -2.41
CA ASN A 3 0.40 -24.37 -1.04
C ASN A 3 -0.83 -23.46 -1.03
N ASN A 4 -1.60 -23.57 0.05
CA ASN A 4 -2.71 -22.67 0.30
C ASN A 4 -2.32 -21.69 1.40
N TYR A 5 -2.48 -20.40 1.13
CA TYR A 5 -2.18 -19.35 2.10
C TYR A 5 -3.46 -18.61 2.47
N LEU A 6 -3.66 -18.41 3.76
CA LEU A 6 -4.67 -17.50 4.28
C LEU A 6 -3.94 -16.27 4.82
N ILE A 7 -4.23 -15.12 4.25
CA ILE A 7 -3.59 -13.86 4.62
C ILE A 7 -4.61 -13.02 5.36
N ILE A 8 -4.27 -12.61 6.56
CA ILE A 8 -5.13 -11.77 7.38
C ILE A 8 -4.63 -10.33 7.26
N GLY A 9 -5.45 -9.50 6.62
CA GLY A 9 -5.13 -8.10 6.36
C GLY A 9 -4.67 -7.85 4.92
N SER A 10 -5.22 -6.82 4.31
CA SER A 10 -4.89 -6.41 2.93
C SER A 10 -4.14 -5.09 2.88
N GLY A 11 -3.32 -4.81 3.90
CA GLY A 11 -2.35 -3.75 3.87
C GLY A 11 -1.21 -4.07 2.90
N LEU A 12 -0.23 -3.21 2.83
CA LEU A 12 0.86 -3.37 1.86
C LEU A 12 1.60 -4.70 2.02
N PHE A 13 1.91 -5.10 3.26
CA PHE A 13 2.61 -6.36 3.52
C PHE A 13 1.82 -7.57 3.01
N GLY A 14 0.54 -7.65 3.40
CA GLY A 14 -0.31 -8.77 2.99
C GLY A 14 -0.52 -8.81 1.49
N ALA A 15 -0.71 -7.64 0.87
CA ALA A 15 -0.91 -7.54 -0.58
C ALA A 15 0.31 -8.00 -1.36
N VAL A 16 1.51 -7.59 -0.95
CA VAL A 16 2.76 -8.00 -1.61
C VAL A 16 2.99 -9.50 -1.45
N PHE A 17 2.78 -10.02 -0.25
CA PHE A 17 2.90 -11.46 -0.01
C PHE A 17 1.93 -12.24 -0.89
N ALA A 18 0.66 -11.81 -0.94
CA ALA A 18 -0.36 -12.46 -1.74
C ALA A 18 0.01 -12.46 -3.24
N HIS A 19 0.49 -11.33 -3.73
CA HIS A 19 0.90 -11.20 -5.12
C HIS A 19 2.04 -12.16 -5.47
N GLU A 20 3.08 -12.19 -4.63
CA GLU A 20 4.24 -13.05 -4.87
C GLU A 20 3.89 -14.53 -4.72
N ALA A 21 3.07 -14.89 -3.74
CA ALA A 21 2.65 -16.27 -3.55
C ALA A 21 1.83 -16.76 -4.75
N ALA A 22 0.88 -15.96 -5.22
CA ALA A 22 0.07 -16.30 -6.38
C ALA A 22 0.91 -16.42 -7.65
N LYS A 23 1.88 -15.54 -7.81
CA LYS A 23 2.81 -15.54 -8.95
C LYS A 23 3.61 -16.84 -9.01
N HIS A 24 3.87 -17.46 -7.87
CA HIS A 24 4.59 -18.73 -7.79
C HIS A 24 3.67 -19.96 -7.79
N GLY A 25 2.42 -19.79 -8.20
CA GLY A 25 1.49 -20.89 -8.41
C GLY A 25 0.75 -21.35 -7.17
N ASN A 26 0.76 -20.56 -6.10
CA ASN A 26 0.06 -20.90 -4.87
C ASN A 26 -1.35 -20.32 -4.85
N LYS A 27 -2.24 -20.98 -4.10
CA LYS A 27 -3.58 -20.46 -3.87
C LYS A 27 -3.57 -19.53 -2.67
N VAL A 28 -4.17 -18.36 -2.83
CA VAL A 28 -4.14 -17.32 -1.79
C VAL A 28 -5.56 -16.84 -1.53
N THR A 29 -5.90 -16.74 -0.25
CA THR A 29 -7.14 -16.11 0.20
C THR A 29 -6.77 -14.99 1.16
N VAL A 30 -7.29 -13.79 0.92
CA VAL A 30 -7.04 -12.62 1.77
C VAL A 30 -8.33 -12.23 2.45
N ILE A 31 -8.29 -12.04 3.77
CA ILE A 31 -9.42 -11.53 4.52
C ILE A 31 -9.06 -10.18 5.13
N GLU A 32 -10.01 -9.26 5.14
CA GLU A 32 -9.79 -7.90 5.59
C GLU A 32 -10.87 -7.48 6.59
N LYS A 33 -10.44 -6.90 7.72
CA LYS A 33 -11.34 -6.45 8.78
C LYS A 33 -12.06 -5.15 8.41
N ARG A 34 -11.35 -4.22 7.73
CA ARG A 34 -11.91 -2.95 7.31
C ARG A 34 -12.79 -3.15 6.08
N ASP A 35 -13.61 -2.16 5.77
CA ASP A 35 -14.47 -2.17 4.59
C ASP A 35 -13.78 -1.77 3.30
N HIS A 36 -12.44 -1.67 3.33
CA HIS A 36 -11.60 -1.35 2.18
C HIS A 36 -10.28 -2.10 2.26
N ILE A 37 -9.59 -2.21 1.14
CA ILE A 37 -8.24 -2.76 1.06
C ILE A 37 -7.19 -1.65 1.32
N ALA A 38 -5.92 -2.02 1.21
CA ALA A 38 -4.74 -1.15 1.28
C ALA A 38 -4.32 -0.72 2.69
N GLY A 39 -5.08 -1.06 3.73
CA GLY A 39 -4.64 -0.79 5.12
C GLY A 39 -4.36 0.69 5.37
N ASN A 40 -3.25 0.96 6.00
CA ASN A 40 -2.90 2.33 6.40
C ASN A 40 -2.49 3.24 5.23
N ILE A 41 -2.23 2.69 4.06
CA ILE A 41 -1.93 3.50 2.88
C ILE A 41 -3.16 3.79 2.02
N TYR A 42 -4.34 3.51 2.56
CA TYR A 42 -5.59 3.77 1.86
C TYR A 42 -5.83 5.26 1.68
N THR A 43 -6.12 5.65 0.45
CA THR A 43 -6.50 7.01 0.09
C THR A 43 -7.93 7.01 -0.43
N LYS A 44 -8.76 7.89 0.12
CA LYS A 44 -10.15 8.04 -0.28
C LYS A 44 -10.35 9.38 -0.99
N GLU A 45 -11.05 9.36 -2.11
CA GLU A 45 -11.44 10.60 -2.76
C GLU A 45 -12.71 11.15 -2.12
N VAL A 46 -12.63 12.39 -1.64
CA VAL A 46 -13.75 13.11 -1.04
C VAL A 46 -13.86 14.45 -1.72
N ASP A 47 -14.99 14.71 -2.38
CA ASP A 47 -15.26 15.96 -3.11
C ASP A 47 -14.12 16.36 -4.06
N GLY A 48 -13.57 15.36 -4.78
CA GLY A 48 -12.48 15.58 -5.72
C GLY A 48 -11.10 15.70 -5.08
N ILE A 49 -11.01 15.52 -3.76
CA ILE A 49 -9.75 15.62 -3.02
C ILE A 49 -9.30 14.24 -2.58
N GLN A 50 -8.02 13.94 -2.77
CA GLN A 50 -7.43 12.70 -2.31
C GLN A 50 -7.06 12.82 -0.84
N VAL A 51 -7.75 12.05 0.01
CA VAL A 51 -7.56 12.10 1.46
C VAL A 51 -6.83 10.86 1.95
N HIS A 52 -5.69 11.06 2.60
CA HIS A 52 -4.95 9.99 3.27
C HIS A 52 -5.64 9.69 4.60
N GLN A 53 -6.44 8.62 4.64
CA GLN A 53 -7.33 8.32 5.76
C GLN A 53 -6.62 8.08 7.09
N TYR A 54 -5.40 7.55 7.06
CA TYR A 54 -4.67 7.13 8.25
C TYR A 54 -3.35 7.86 8.42
N GLY A 55 -3.27 9.07 7.87
CA GLY A 55 -2.07 9.88 7.89
C GLY A 55 -1.36 9.91 6.55
N ALA A 56 -0.59 10.95 6.34
CA ALA A 56 0.17 11.13 5.10
C ALA A 56 1.12 9.96 4.88
N HIS A 57 1.13 9.43 3.68
CA HIS A 57 2.03 8.34 3.32
C HIS A 57 2.69 8.67 1.98
N ILE A 58 4.01 8.60 1.98
CA ILE A 58 4.81 8.87 0.80
C ILE A 58 5.79 7.73 0.66
N PHE A 59 5.87 7.18 -0.54
CA PHE A 59 6.84 6.12 -0.77
C PHE A 59 8.23 6.73 -0.89
N HIS A 60 9.16 6.19 -0.09
CA HIS A 60 10.55 6.61 -0.13
C HIS A 60 11.46 5.39 0.03
N THR A 61 12.43 5.26 -0.85
CA THR A 61 13.43 4.20 -0.74
C THR A 61 14.71 4.59 -1.48
N SER A 62 15.84 4.17 -0.93
CA SER A 62 17.12 4.20 -1.61
C SER A 62 17.48 2.84 -2.22
N ASN A 63 16.64 1.83 -2.03
CA ASN A 63 16.85 0.49 -2.55
C ASN A 63 16.32 0.40 -3.98
N LYS A 64 17.21 0.22 -4.94
CA LYS A 64 16.88 0.19 -6.36
C LYS A 64 15.97 -0.99 -6.72
N GLU A 65 16.16 -2.13 -6.07
CA GLU A 65 15.33 -3.31 -6.30
C GLU A 65 13.90 -3.08 -5.86
N VAL A 66 13.71 -2.48 -4.69
CA VAL A 66 12.37 -2.11 -4.20
C VAL A 66 11.72 -1.08 -5.11
N TRP A 67 12.47 -0.07 -5.52
CA TRP A 67 11.96 0.97 -6.44
C TRP A 67 11.48 0.36 -7.75
N ASN A 68 12.27 -0.54 -8.34
CA ASN A 68 11.89 -1.21 -9.58
C ASN A 68 10.67 -2.11 -9.38
N TYR A 69 10.56 -2.74 -8.23
CA TYR A 69 9.42 -3.60 -7.92
C TYR A 69 8.11 -2.83 -7.88
N VAL A 70 8.07 -1.72 -7.15
CA VAL A 70 6.82 -0.96 -6.99
C VAL A 70 6.36 -0.28 -8.27
N GLN A 71 7.27 0.05 -9.18
CA GLN A 71 6.93 0.66 -10.46
C GLN A 71 6.13 -0.26 -11.38
N GLN A 72 6.09 -1.56 -11.13
CA GLN A 72 5.24 -2.48 -11.87
C GLN A 72 3.75 -2.21 -11.62
N PHE A 73 3.39 -1.59 -10.50
CA PHE A 73 2.01 -1.43 -10.07
C PHE A 73 1.48 -0.01 -10.19
N ALA A 74 2.36 0.97 -10.17
CA ALA A 74 1.94 2.36 -10.17
C ALA A 74 3.03 3.25 -10.74
N GLU A 75 2.62 4.37 -11.33
CA GLU A 75 3.51 5.44 -11.72
C GLU A 75 3.61 6.42 -10.55
N PHE A 76 4.85 6.73 -10.15
CA PHE A 76 5.09 7.63 -9.03
C PHE A 76 5.46 9.02 -9.52
N ASN A 77 4.91 10.04 -8.88
CA ASN A 77 5.28 11.42 -9.14
C ASN A 77 6.38 11.87 -8.18
N ARG A 78 6.90 13.08 -8.40
CA ARG A 78 7.95 13.66 -7.56
C ARG A 78 7.38 14.58 -6.50
N TYR A 79 6.33 14.12 -5.83
CA TYR A 79 5.70 14.92 -4.79
C TYR A 79 6.67 15.13 -3.62
N THR A 80 6.78 16.39 -3.20
CA THR A 80 7.57 16.74 -2.02
C THR A 80 6.62 17.02 -0.87
N ASN A 81 6.78 16.27 0.22
CA ASN A 81 5.98 16.46 1.42
C ASN A 81 6.66 17.46 2.34
N SER A 82 6.00 18.57 2.59
CA SER A 82 6.53 19.63 3.45
C SER A 82 5.49 19.98 4.52
N PRO A 83 5.34 19.13 5.54
CA PRO A 83 4.38 19.38 6.59
C PRO A 83 4.78 20.61 7.41
N VAL A 84 3.78 21.37 7.80
CA VAL A 84 3.95 22.58 8.61
C VAL A 84 3.20 22.38 9.92
N ALA A 85 3.91 22.60 11.05
CA ALA A 85 3.30 22.60 12.35
C ALA A 85 2.88 24.03 12.71
N ASN A 86 1.62 24.18 13.12
CA ASN A 86 1.10 25.45 13.62
C ASN A 86 0.96 25.35 15.14
N TYR A 87 1.73 26.18 15.85
CA TYR A 87 1.74 26.18 17.33
C TYR A 87 1.41 27.57 17.83
N LYS A 88 0.40 27.67 18.71
CA LYS A 88 -0.10 28.92 19.29
C LYS A 88 -0.59 29.94 18.27
N GLY A 89 -1.25 29.49 17.28
CA GLY A 89 -1.88 30.38 16.36
C GLY A 89 -1.52 30.23 14.95
#